data_108efa7a312fe4b84e2c3c82f52d82ed
#
_entry.id   108efa7a312fe4b84e2c3c82f52d82ed
#
_cell.length_a   1.000
_cell.length_b   1.000
_cell.length_c   1.000
_cell.angle_alpha   90.00
_cell.angle_beta   90.00
_cell.angle_gamma   90.00
#
_symmetry.space_group_name_H-M   'P 1'
#
loop_
_entity.id
_entity.type
_entity.pdbx_description
1 polymer ?
#
loop_
_entity_poly.entity_id
_entity_poly.type
_entity_poly.pdbx_seq_one_letter_code
_entity_poly.pdbx_strand_id
1 'polypeptide(L)'
;GEKKIVLEKSDTKKIFAKDVILDKEFNSNLEINLTSKIINNNFLNNLTNNNARINYEGELKKISKFKFSKIENFEYYEPEIIFESDNLFFFDKKGSIIKFDSNSNIIWQKNYYNKVEKKLKPILTFGKSLDTLIVVDNISKYYALSLNDGKLLWSKYNSSPFNSQIKTYKDKFFIIDFDNILRCISIKD
;
A
#
# COMPACT_ATOMS: atom_id res chain seq x y z
N GLY A 1 -1.87 -68.01 -28.42
CA GLY A 1 -2.56 -66.93 -29.14
C GLY A 1 -2.26 -65.59 -28.47
N GLU A 2 -1.32 -64.80 -29.06
CA GLU A 2 -0.99 -63.46 -28.57
C GLU A 2 -2.10 -62.49 -29.00
N LYS A 3 -2.73 -61.82 -28.03
CA LYS A 3 -3.66 -60.73 -28.32
C LYS A 3 -2.84 -59.46 -28.62
N LYS A 4 -2.86 -59.03 -29.86
CA LYS A 4 -2.39 -57.69 -30.26
C LYS A 4 -3.35 -56.65 -29.66
N ILE A 5 -2.84 -55.86 -28.77
CA ILE A 5 -3.53 -54.65 -28.28
C ILE A 5 -3.35 -53.58 -29.33
N VAL A 6 -4.41 -53.22 -30.06
CA VAL A 6 -4.45 -52.08 -30.94
C VAL A 6 -4.68 -50.85 -30.11
N LEU A 7 -3.64 -50.04 -29.92
CA LEU A 7 -3.78 -48.71 -29.33
C LEU A 7 -4.49 -47.81 -30.36
N GLU A 8 -5.72 -47.43 -30.04
CA GLU A 8 -6.41 -46.39 -30.76
C GLU A 8 -5.62 -45.08 -30.59
N LYS A 9 -5.26 -44.49 -31.74
CA LYS A 9 -4.70 -43.14 -31.76
C LYS A 9 -5.75 -42.16 -31.27
N SER A 10 -5.59 -41.66 -30.04
CA SER A 10 -6.36 -40.53 -29.58
C SER A 10 -6.03 -39.32 -30.44
N ASP A 11 -7.07 -38.67 -30.99
CA ASP A 11 -6.95 -37.40 -31.68
C ASP A 11 -6.46 -36.34 -30.68
N THR A 12 -5.17 -36.11 -30.64
CA THR A 12 -4.58 -35.01 -29.92
C THR A 12 -4.87 -33.71 -30.67
N LYS A 13 -5.86 -32.97 -30.25
CA LYS A 13 -6.05 -31.59 -30.70
C LYS A 13 -4.81 -30.77 -30.28
N LYS A 14 -4.11 -30.22 -31.28
CA LYS A 14 -3.06 -29.22 -31.00
C LYS A 14 -3.69 -28.03 -30.27
N ILE A 15 -3.35 -27.87 -28.99
CA ILE A 15 -3.83 -26.77 -28.13
C ILE A 15 -3.13 -25.47 -28.47
N PHE A 16 -1.94 -25.55 -29.12
CA PHE A 16 -1.21 -24.36 -29.56
C PHE A 16 -1.34 -24.25 -31.08
N ALA A 17 -2.12 -23.25 -31.54
CA ALA A 17 -2.01 -22.78 -32.88
C ALA A 17 -0.59 -22.17 -33.06
N LYS A 18 0.06 -22.43 -34.21
CA LYS A 18 1.26 -21.68 -34.56
C LYS A 18 0.91 -20.20 -34.48
N ASP A 19 1.62 -19.46 -33.63
CA ASP A 19 1.54 -18.01 -33.64
C ASP A 19 1.82 -17.54 -35.04
N VAL A 20 0.84 -16.93 -35.68
CA VAL A 20 1.05 -16.20 -36.92
C VAL A 20 1.88 -14.99 -36.52
N ILE A 21 3.18 -15.07 -36.75
CA ILE A 21 4.05 -13.90 -36.62
C ILE A 21 3.43 -12.85 -37.54
N LEU A 22 2.92 -11.80 -36.95
CA LEU A 22 2.43 -10.64 -37.68
C LEU A 22 3.64 -9.98 -38.34
N ASP A 23 3.91 -10.35 -39.60
CA ASP A 23 4.87 -9.69 -40.48
C ASP A 23 4.37 -8.28 -40.90
N LYS A 24 3.73 -7.58 -40.00
CA LYS A 24 3.45 -6.17 -40.22
C LYS A 24 4.53 -5.39 -39.49
N GLU A 25 5.41 -4.82 -40.30
CA GLU A 25 6.33 -3.81 -39.79
C GLU A 25 5.57 -2.74 -39.02
N PHE A 26 6.14 -2.34 -37.88
CA PHE A 26 5.67 -1.16 -37.17
C PHE A 26 5.58 0.01 -38.18
N ASN A 27 4.50 0.77 -38.07
CA ASN A 27 4.34 1.95 -38.90
C ASN A 27 5.57 2.86 -38.72
N SER A 28 6.43 2.88 -39.74
CA SER A 28 7.67 3.66 -39.77
C SER A 28 7.44 5.19 -39.64
N ASN A 29 6.18 5.64 -39.83
CA ASN A 29 5.78 7.03 -39.72
C ASN A 29 5.19 7.37 -38.35
N LEU A 30 5.23 6.44 -37.40
CA LEU A 30 4.78 6.70 -36.05
C LEU A 30 5.87 7.43 -35.25
N GLU A 31 5.78 8.75 -35.15
CA GLU A 31 6.59 9.49 -34.18
C GLU A 31 6.08 9.22 -32.75
N ILE A 32 6.80 8.42 -32.01
CA ILE A 32 6.55 8.22 -30.57
C ILE A 32 7.20 9.38 -29.82
N ASN A 33 6.42 10.36 -29.46
CA ASN A 33 6.89 11.43 -28.61
C ASN A 33 6.80 11.01 -27.13
N LEU A 34 7.90 10.60 -26.55
CA LEU A 34 8.02 10.17 -25.15
C LEU A 34 8.23 11.33 -24.17
N THR A 35 7.86 12.54 -24.53
CA THR A 35 7.89 13.67 -23.59
C THR A 35 6.85 13.47 -22.50
N SER A 36 7.14 12.61 -21.55
CA SER A 36 6.42 12.59 -20.28
C SER A 36 6.88 13.78 -19.44
N LYS A 37 6.10 14.84 -19.44
CA LYS A 37 6.25 15.87 -18.39
C LYS A 37 5.80 15.22 -17.08
N ILE A 38 6.75 14.90 -16.22
CA ILE A 38 6.45 14.51 -14.85
C ILE A 38 6.01 15.75 -14.12
N ILE A 39 4.72 15.87 -13.92
CA ILE A 39 4.11 17.01 -13.23
C ILE A 39 4.19 16.84 -11.71
N ASN A 40 4.52 15.64 -11.24
CA ASN A 40 4.43 15.33 -9.81
C ASN A 40 5.42 14.23 -9.42
N ASN A 41 6.41 14.56 -8.61
CA ASN A 41 7.36 13.62 -8.02
C ASN A 41 6.78 12.90 -6.79
N ASN A 42 5.49 12.94 -6.56
CA ASN A 42 4.87 12.24 -5.46
C ASN A 42 4.88 10.74 -5.72
N PHE A 43 5.39 10.03 -4.75
CA PHE A 43 5.22 8.59 -4.68
C PHE A 43 3.75 8.27 -4.46
N LEU A 44 3.09 7.87 -5.51
CA LEU A 44 1.79 7.26 -5.42
C LEU A 44 1.99 5.75 -5.45
N ASN A 45 2.06 5.14 -4.26
CA ASN A 45 1.89 3.70 -4.15
C ASN A 45 0.45 3.38 -4.50
N ASN A 46 0.15 3.37 -5.78
CA ASN A 46 -1.20 3.18 -6.23
C ASN A 46 -1.28 2.11 -7.31
N LEU A 47 -2.44 1.60 -7.43
CA LEU A 47 -2.86 0.63 -8.42
C LEU A 47 -2.87 1.16 -9.86
N THR A 48 -2.53 2.43 -10.10
CA THR A 48 -2.53 3.03 -11.44
C THR A 48 -1.24 2.75 -12.21
N ASN A 49 -0.21 2.29 -11.51
CA ASN A 49 1.06 1.93 -12.12
C ASN A 49 1.46 0.50 -11.77
N ASN A 50 1.05 -0.45 -12.59
CA ASN A 50 1.37 -1.87 -12.40
C ASN A 50 2.87 -2.20 -12.53
N ASN A 51 3.70 -1.23 -12.91
CA ASN A 51 5.13 -1.41 -13.12
C ASN A 51 5.97 -1.03 -11.90
N ALA A 52 5.36 -0.56 -10.82
CA ALA A 52 6.04 -0.04 -9.62
C ALA A 52 7.14 1.01 -9.93
N ARG A 53 7.05 1.68 -11.09
CA ARG A 53 8.01 2.70 -11.47
C ARG A 53 7.62 4.03 -10.89
N ILE A 54 8.57 4.65 -10.22
CA ILE A 54 8.49 6.05 -9.83
C ILE A 54 8.97 6.86 -11.02
N ASN A 55 8.09 7.72 -11.54
CA ASN A 55 8.50 8.71 -12.50
C ASN A 55 9.21 9.83 -11.72
N TYR A 56 10.52 9.91 -11.84
CA TYR A 56 11.33 10.92 -11.16
C TYR A 56 12.26 11.60 -12.17
N GLU A 57 12.12 12.93 -12.24
CA GLU A 57 13.06 13.80 -12.96
C GLU A 57 13.74 14.71 -11.93
N GLY A 58 15.00 14.53 -11.71
CA GLY A 58 15.77 15.38 -10.83
C GLY A 58 16.93 14.66 -10.15
N GLU A 59 17.70 15.42 -9.40
CA GLU A 59 18.80 14.90 -8.59
C GLU A 59 18.30 14.38 -7.24
N LEU A 60 18.79 13.21 -6.82
CA LEU A 60 18.55 12.71 -5.48
C LEU A 60 19.41 13.51 -4.50
N LYS A 61 18.77 14.43 -3.79
CA LYS A 61 19.41 15.28 -2.81
C LYS A 61 18.84 15.05 -1.43
N LYS A 62 19.72 14.79 -0.47
CA LYS A 62 19.31 14.67 0.93
C LYS A 62 18.90 16.05 1.46
N ILE A 63 17.64 16.19 1.83
CA ILE A 63 17.09 17.44 2.38
C ILE A 63 17.19 17.45 3.90
N SER A 64 16.72 16.38 4.53
CA SER A 64 16.62 16.30 5.99
C SER A 64 16.77 14.88 6.51
N LYS A 65 16.80 14.73 7.84
CA LYS A 65 16.82 13.45 8.54
C LYS A 65 15.96 13.54 9.80
N PHE A 66 14.95 12.72 9.89
CA PHE A 66 14.16 12.54 11.11
C PHE A 66 14.55 11.24 11.80
N LYS A 67 14.73 11.29 13.13
CA LYS A 67 15.03 10.11 13.95
C LYS A 67 13.88 9.85 14.93
N PHE A 68 13.27 8.70 14.83
CA PHE A 68 12.24 8.22 15.75
C PHE A 68 12.74 6.98 16.52
N SER A 69 11.97 6.53 17.51
CA SER A 69 12.35 5.37 18.31
C SER A 69 12.36 4.08 17.47
N LYS A 70 13.33 3.20 17.74
CA LYS A 70 13.48 1.93 17.03
C LYS A 70 12.19 1.10 17.14
N ILE A 71 11.67 0.67 16.01
CA ILE A 71 10.61 -0.34 15.89
C ILE A 71 11.31 -1.69 15.77
N GLU A 72 10.92 -2.64 16.62
CA GLU A 72 11.43 -4.01 16.58
C GLU A 72 10.72 -4.80 15.49
N ASN A 73 11.37 -5.82 14.93
CA ASN A 73 10.83 -6.72 13.90
C ASN A 73 10.54 -6.08 12.54
N PHE A 74 11.27 -5.07 12.15
CA PHE A 74 11.17 -4.49 10.79
C PHE A 74 11.48 -5.49 9.66
N GLU A 75 12.21 -6.53 9.94
CA GLU A 75 12.51 -7.61 9.00
C GLU A 75 11.26 -8.37 8.52
N TYR A 76 10.17 -8.30 9.29
CA TYR A 76 8.88 -8.92 8.98
C TYR A 76 7.81 -7.91 8.60
N TYR A 77 8.17 -6.65 8.50
CA TYR A 77 7.22 -5.58 8.27
C TYR A 77 7.80 -4.52 7.34
N GLU A 78 7.12 -4.31 6.25
CA GLU A 78 7.45 -3.27 5.28
C GLU A 78 6.59 -2.02 5.57
N PRO A 79 7.15 -1.02 6.28
CA PRO A 79 6.37 0.14 6.69
C PRO A 79 6.01 1.00 5.48
N GLU A 80 4.74 1.32 5.36
CA GLU A 80 4.25 2.26 4.36
C GLU A 80 4.33 3.68 4.90
N ILE A 81 4.99 4.55 4.15
CA ILE A 81 5.03 5.98 4.45
C ILE A 81 3.90 6.66 3.69
N ILE A 82 3.06 7.41 4.40
CA ILE A 82 1.99 8.17 3.78
C ILE A 82 2.45 9.61 3.57
N PHE A 83 2.15 10.12 2.39
CA PHE A 83 2.41 11.50 1.99
C PHE A 83 1.10 12.28 1.87
N GLU A 84 1.12 13.50 2.35
CA GLU A 84 0.08 14.48 2.11
C GLU A 84 0.72 15.84 1.80
N SER A 85 0.61 16.28 0.54
CA SER A 85 1.37 17.43 0.06
C SER A 85 2.85 17.25 0.37
N ASP A 86 3.48 18.16 1.11
CA ASP A 86 4.90 18.07 1.50
C ASP A 86 5.12 17.43 2.88
N ASN A 87 4.08 16.83 3.45
CA ASN A 87 4.14 16.24 4.78
C ASN A 87 4.17 14.71 4.71
N LEU A 88 4.77 14.11 5.74
CA LEU A 88 4.89 12.67 5.89
C LEU A 88 4.26 12.22 7.20
N PHE A 89 3.73 11.00 7.20
CA PHE A 89 3.23 10.33 8.38
C PHE A 89 4.03 9.07 8.65
N PHE A 90 4.42 8.89 9.89
CA PHE A 90 5.01 7.66 10.38
C PHE A 90 4.65 7.43 11.86
N PHE A 91 5.15 6.38 12.46
CA PHE A 91 4.85 6.03 13.85
C PHE A 91 6.08 5.61 14.63
N ASP A 92 6.00 5.67 15.96
CA ASP A 92 7.04 5.21 16.87
C ASP A 92 6.69 3.84 17.50
N LYS A 93 7.63 3.24 18.23
CA LYS A 93 7.47 1.94 18.91
C LYS A 93 6.34 1.85 19.94
N LYS A 94 5.73 2.97 20.30
CA LYS A 94 4.57 3.04 21.23
C LYS A 94 3.26 3.31 20.49
N GLY A 95 3.32 3.33 19.14
CA GLY A 95 2.17 3.64 18.31
C GLY A 95 1.81 5.13 18.28
N SER A 96 2.73 6.03 18.64
CA SER A 96 2.50 7.46 18.42
C SER A 96 2.60 7.76 16.92
N ILE A 97 1.60 8.39 16.36
CA ILE A 97 1.60 8.85 14.99
C ILE A 97 2.23 10.23 14.94
N ILE A 98 3.13 10.42 13.99
CA ILE A 98 3.90 11.64 13.82
C ILE A 98 3.67 12.17 12.41
N LYS A 99 3.16 13.39 12.30
CA LYS A 99 3.14 14.17 11.05
C LYS A 99 4.31 15.14 11.08
N PHE A 100 5.13 15.13 10.05
CA PHE A 100 6.28 16.03 9.93
C PHE A 100 6.46 16.50 8.49
N ASP A 101 7.08 17.66 8.35
CA ASP A 101 7.38 18.26 7.05
C ASP A 101 8.65 17.68 6.41
N SER A 102 8.94 18.09 5.19
CA SER A 102 10.16 17.71 4.45
C SER A 102 11.47 18.14 5.12
N ASN A 103 11.41 19.12 6.03
CA ASN A 103 12.56 19.61 6.81
C ASN A 103 12.73 18.88 8.15
N SER A 104 11.91 17.84 8.41
CA SER A 104 11.89 17.07 9.66
C SER A 104 11.32 17.83 10.88
N ASN A 105 10.57 18.88 10.68
CA ASN A 105 9.84 19.54 11.77
C ASN A 105 8.55 18.77 12.06
N ILE A 106 8.29 18.48 13.32
CA ILE A 106 7.04 17.85 13.73
C ILE A 106 5.91 18.87 13.66
N ILE A 107 4.88 18.55 12.86
CA ILE A 107 3.65 19.35 12.76
C ILE A 107 2.72 18.97 13.90
N TRP A 108 2.49 17.68 14.08
CA TRP A 108 1.79 17.15 15.25
C TRP A 108 2.23 15.71 15.55
N GLN A 109 2.05 15.31 16.81
CA GLN A 109 2.25 13.95 17.30
C GLN A 109 1.10 13.56 18.20
N LYS A 110 0.46 12.42 17.94
CA LYS A 110 -0.68 11.92 18.70
C LYS A 110 -0.51 10.44 19.04
N ASN A 111 -1.05 10.04 20.16
CA ASN A 111 -1.05 8.64 20.59
C ASN A 111 -2.40 8.30 21.21
N TYR A 112 -3.06 7.29 20.67
CA TYR A 112 -4.40 6.85 21.05
C TYR A 112 -4.41 5.47 21.72
N TYR A 113 -3.25 5.05 22.21
CA TYR A 113 -3.08 3.80 22.96
C TYR A 113 -3.00 4.05 24.46
N ASN A 114 -3.65 3.20 25.24
CA ASN A 114 -3.52 3.19 26.69
C ASN A 114 -2.18 2.57 27.13
N LYS A 115 -1.92 2.52 28.44
CA LYS A 115 -0.65 2.02 28.98
C LYS A 115 -0.38 0.54 28.67
N VAL A 116 -1.44 -0.28 28.59
CA VAL A 116 -1.33 -1.71 28.31
C VAL A 116 -1.03 -1.92 26.83
N GLU A 117 -1.80 -1.27 25.95
CA GLU A 117 -1.61 -1.34 24.51
C GLU A 117 -0.21 -0.88 24.06
N LYS A 118 0.32 0.18 24.67
CA LYS A 118 1.70 0.66 24.38
C LYS A 118 2.78 -0.37 24.69
N LYS A 119 2.55 -1.27 25.67
CA LYS A 119 3.48 -2.35 25.99
C LYS A 119 3.48 -3.44 24.94
N LEU A 120 2.40 -3.58 24.18
CA LEU A 120 2.27 -4.53 23.08
C LEU A 120 3.01 -4.06 21.81
N LYS A 121 3.59 -2.85 21.83
CA LYS A 121 4.36 -2.26 20.73
C LYS A 121 3.59 -2.32 19.41
N PRO A 122 2.46 -1.58 19.29
CA PRO A 122 1.60 -1.66 18.12
C PRO A 122 2.35 -1.26 16.86
N ILE A 123 2.17 -2.04 15.81
CA ILE A 123 2.68 -1.80 14.46
C ILE A 123 1.53 -1.28 13.63
N LEU A 124 1.69 -0.10 13.06
CA LEU A 124 0.63 0.62 12.39
C LEU A 124 0.74 0.49 10.87
N THR A 125 -0.41 0.31 10.26
CA THR A 125 -0.60 0.43 8.81
C THR A 125 -1.54 1.59 8.54
N PHE A 126 -1.21 2.40 7.54
CA PHE A 126 -1.94 3.61 7.22
C PHE A 126 -2.71 3.51 5.91
N GLY A 127 -3.85 4.16 5.86
CA GLY A 127 -4.60 4.46 4.65
C GLY A 127 -5.03 5.93 4.65
N LYS A 128 -5.13 6.51 3.48
CA LYS A 128 -5.56 7.92 3.32
C LYS A 128 -6.77 7.99 2.42
N SER A 129 -7.75 8.77 2.83
CA SER A 129 -8.87 9.15 1.96
C SER A 129 -9.35 10.54 2.32
N LEU A 130 -9.38 11.44 1.34
CA LEU A 130 -9.72 12.85 1.56
C LEU A 130 -8.89 13.43 2.72
N ASP A 131 -9.54 14.00 3.72
CA ASP A 131 -8.92 14.63 4.89
C ASP A 131 -8.75 13.67 6.09
N THR A 132 -8.89 12.37 5.84
CA THR A 132 -8.90 11.35 6.88
C THR A 132 -7.71 10.39 6.74
N LEU A 133 -6.98 10.20 7.84
CA LEU A 133 -5.99 9.16 8.01
C LEU A 133 -6.65 7.96 8.71
N ILE A 134 -6.64 6.82 8.06
CA ILE A 134 -7.10 5.55 8.62
C ILE A 134 -5.90 4.82 9.16
N VAL A 135 -6.01 4.33 10.36
CA VAL A 135 -4.95 3.58 11.06
C VAL A 135 -5.52 2.25 11.50
N VAL A 136 -4.82 1.18 11.17
CA VAL A 136 -5.08 -0.16 11.69
C VAL A 136 -3.79 -0.72 12.28
N ASP A 137 -3.90 -1.66 13.19
CA ASP A 137 -2.73 -2.22 13.85
C ASP A 137 -2.77 -3.75 13.99
N ASN A 138 -1.65 -4.28 14.47
CA ASN A 138 -1.46 -5.70 14.74
C ASN A 138 -2.06 -6.17 16.07
N ILE A 139 -2.74 -5.30 16.82
CA ILE A 139 -3.41 -5.62 18.10
C ILE A 139 -4.94 -5.47 18.00
N SER A 140 -5.48 -5.49 16.79
CA SER A 140 -6.90 -5.45 16.46
C SER A 140 -7.59 -4.09 16.59
N LYS A 141 -6.87 -3.02 16.87
CA LYS A 141 -7.45 -1.68 16.93
C LYS A 141 -7.40 -1.00 15.57
N TYR A 142 -8.46 -0.28 15.23
CA TYR A 142 -8.50 0.56 14.06
C TYR A 142 -9.25 1.86 14.36
N TYR A 143 -8.81 2.95 13.74
CA TYR A 143 -9.34 4.27 14.04
C TYR A 143 -9.07 5.24 12.90
N ALA A 144 -9.79 6.34 12.90
CA ALA A 144 -9.62 7.41 11.94
C ALA A 144 -9.24 8.72 12.62
N LEU A 145 -8.36 9.46 11.97
CA LEU A 145 -7.87 10.76 12.42
C LEU A 145 -8.09 11.81 11.33
N SER A 146 -8.26 13.05 11.74
CA SER A 146 -8.11 14.20 10.85
C SER A 146 -6.65 14.34 10.42
N LEU A 147 -6.39 14.40 9.12
CA LEU A 147 -5.04 14.62 8.57
C LEU A 147 -4.44 15.97 9.00
N ASN A 148 -5.30 16.96 9.24
CA ASN A 148 -4.86 18.31 9.54
C ASN A 148 -4.23 18.44 10.93
N ASP A 149 -4.93 18.00 11.95
CA ASP A 149 -4.57 18.23 13.36
C ASP A 149 -4.37 16.95 14.18
N GLY A 150 -4.56 15.80 13.53
CA GLY A 150 -4.43 14.49 14.17
C GLY A 150 -5.56 14.18 15.16
N LYS A 151 -6.67 14.91 15.17
CA LYS A 151 -7.79 14.67 16.06
C LYS A 151 -8.44 13.32 15.76
N LEU A 152 -8.74 12.56 16.83
CA LEU A 152 -9.46 11.29 16.70
C LEU A 152 -10.90 11.56 16.25
N LEU A 153 -11.29 10.91 15.15
CA LEU A 153 -12.65 10.95 14.64
C LEU A 153 -13.48 9.82 15.22
N TRP A 154 -12.97 8.60 15.15
CA TRP A 154 -13.55 7.42 15.77
C TRP A 154 -12.49 6.36 16.03
N SER A 155 -12.79 5.38 16.92
CA SER A 155 -11.91 4.26 17.23
C SER A 155 -12.74 3.02 17.55
N LYS A 156 -12.32 1.88 17.00
CA LYS A 156 -13.01 0.58 17.13
C LYS A 156 -11.98 -0.54 17.30
N TYR A 157 -12.46 -1.71 17.70
CA TYR A 157 -11.67 -2.94 17.75
C TYR A 157 -12.29 -3.99 16.86
N ASN A 158 -11.44 -4.78 16.20
CA ASN A 158 -11.82 -5.98 15.50
C ASN A 158 -11.65 -7.20 16.42
N SER A 159 -12.28 -8.31 16.07
CA SER A 159 -12.11 -9.60 16.77
C SER A 159 -10.72 -10.21 16.52
N SER A 160 -10.10 -9.88 15.40
CA SER A 160 -8.82 -10.42 14.96
C SER A 160 -7.90 -9.28 14.49
N PRO A 161 -6.58 -9.39 14.66
CA PRO A 161 -5.62 -8.43 14.12
C PRO A 161 -5.69 -8.32 12.60
N PHE A 162 -5.19 -7.22 12.07
CA PHE A 162 -5.17 -7.00 10.63
C PHE A 162 -3.88 -7.53 9.99
N ASN A 163 -3.99 -8.04 8.77
CA ASN A 163 -2.92 -8.75 8.07
C ASN A 163 -2.70 -8.28 6.63
N SER A 164 -3.16 -7.11 6.26
CA SER A 164 -2.94 -6.57 4.92
C SER A 164 -2.70 -5.07 4.94
N GLN A 165 -2.27 -4.53 3.82
CA GLN A 165 -2.32 -3.10 3.59
C GLN A 165 -3.76 -2.62 3.46
N ILE A 166 -4.00 -1.36 3.84
CA ILE A 166 -5.28 -0.70 3.64
C ILE A 166 -5.39 -0.27 2.17
N LYS A 167 -6.53 -0.57 1.57
CA LYS A 167 -6.91 0.00 0.27
C LYS A 167 -8.14 0.87 0.43
N THR A 168 -8.06 2.10 -0.03
CA THR A 168 -9.16 3.08 0.06
C THR A 168 -9.85 3.25 -1.28
N TYR A 169 -11.16 3.36 -1.25
CA TYR A 169 -11.95 3.71 -2.43
C TYR A 169 -13.18 4.52 -2.01
N LYS A 170 -13.28 5.75 -2.49
CA LYS A 170 -14.33 6.70 -2.09
C LYS A 170 -14.37 6.88 -0.57
N ASP A 171 -15.51 6.61 0.04
CA ASP A 171 -15.80 6.70 1.47
C ASP A 171 -15.59 5.38 2.25
N LYS A 172 -14.88 4.43 1.65
CA LYS A 172 -14.64 3.10 2.23
C LYS A 172 -13.17 2.74 2.23
N PHE A 173 -12.81 1.88 3.14
CA PHE A 173 -11.53 1.18 3.10
C PHE A 173 -11.72 -0.34 3.19
N PHE A 174 -10.76 -1.05 2.62
CA PHE A 174 -10.73 -2.49 2.53
C PHE A 174 -9.47 -3.01 3.19
N ILE A 175 -9.63 -4.06 3.98
CA ILE A 175 -8.52 -4.69 4.70
C ILE A 175 -8.84 -6.15 4.99
N ILE A 176 -7.81 -6.98 5.08
CA ILE A 176 -7.92 -8.40 5.44
C ILE A 176 -7.37 -8.58 6.86
N ASP A 177 -8.08 -9.34 7.67
CA ASP A 177 -7.63 -9.73 9.00
C ASP A 177 -6.99 -11.12 9.04
N PHE A 178 -6.47 -11.53 10.20
CA PHE A 178 -5.85 -12.84 10.39
C PHE A 178 -6.81 -14.03 10.28
N ASP A 179 -8.12 -13.78 10.35
CA ASP A 179 -9.15 -14.79 10.08
C ASP A 179 -9.43 -14.94 8.58
N ASN A 180 -8.63 -14.27 7.72
CA ASN A 180 -8.78 -14.21 6.26
C ASN A 180 -10.11 -13.59 5.80
N ILE A 181 -10.69 -12.70 6.61
CA ILE A 181 -11.91 -12.00 6.27
C ILE A 181 -11.55 -10.68 5.61
N LEU A 182 -12.01 -10.48 4.37
CA LEU A 182 -11.97 -9.18 3.71
C LEU A 182 -13.09 -8.29 4.26
N ARG A 183 -12.70 -7.20 4.88
CA ARG A 183 -13.61 -6.23 5.45
C ARG A 183 -13.70 -4.99 4.57
N CYS A 184 -14.93 -4.53 4.36
CA CYS A 184 -15.23 -3.24 3.73
C CYS A 184 -15.86 -2.35 4.81
N ILE A 185 -15.19 -1.27 5.17
CA ILE A 185 -15.57 -0.44 6.32
C ILE A 185 -15.75 1.01 5.82
N SER A 186 -16.80 1.68 6.32
CA SER A 186 -17.02 3.10 6.07
C SER A 186 -15.94 3.94 6.77
N ILE A 187 -15.45 4.97 6.09
CA ILE A 187 -14.49 5.92 6.66
C ILE A 187 -15.15 6.89 7.63
N LYS A 188 -16.45 7.09 7.47
CA LYS A 188 -17.21 8.06 8.25
C LYS A 188 -17.71 7.52 9.60
N ASP A 189 -17.66 6.19 9.79
CA ASP A 189 -18.25 5.50 10.93
C ASP A 189 -17.33 4.43 11.49
#